data_ebc7ff6bbf697d07f78ea6a7add0e69a
#
_entry.id   ebc7ff6bbf697d07f78ea6a7add0e69a
#
_cell.length_a   1.000
_cell.length_b   1.000
_cell.length_c   1.000
_cell.angle_alpha   90.00
_cell.angle_beta   90.00
_cell.angle_gamma   90.00
#
_symmetry.space_group_name_H-M   'P 1'
#
loop_
_entity.id
_entity.type
_entity.pdbx_description
1 polymer ?
#
loop_
_entity_poly.entity_id
_entity_poly.type
_entity_poly.pdbx_seq_one_letter_code
_entity_poly.pdbx_strand_id
1 'polypeptide(L)'
;MAPPLLTLRDINLTFGSNSLLEGAELYVSQRDRVCLVGRNGSGKSTLLKIAAGLVEADSGEKFLQPGTTIRYLPQEPNFSDFETTLDYAQAGCEAGDDPYQAIYLLEQLGLTGEEDPSQLSGGEARRAALVHVLAPEPDILLLDEPTNHLDIEAIEWLEGHLQNSTSAL
;
A
#
# COMPACT_ATOMS: atom_id res chain seq x y z
N MET A 1 -19.06 -16.55 -9.94
CA MET A 1 -18.15 -15.42 -9.64
C MET A 1 -17.66 -15.61 -8.21
N ALA A 2 -16.34 -15.51 -7.96
CA ALA A 2 -15.83 -15.52 -6.60
C ALA A 2 -16.33 -14.27 -5.86
N PRO A 3 -16.61 -14.35 -4.55
CA PRO A 3 -16.99 -13.18 -3.77
C PRO A 3 -15.83 -12.17 -3.75
N PRO A 4 -16.14 -10.87 -3.69
CA PRO A 4 -15.12 -9.86 -3.60
C PRO A 4 -14.35 -9.97 -2.28
N LEU A 5 -13.03 -9.72 -2.32
CA LEU A 5 -12.17 -9.65 -1.13
C LEU A 5 -12.51 -8.41 -0.29
N LEU A 6 -12.75 -7.28 -0.95
CA LEU A 6 -13.11 -6.01 -0.33
C LEU A 6 -14.30 -5.39 -1.07
N THR A 7 -15.22 -4.85 -0.30
CA THR A 7 -16.34 -4.06 -0.82
C THR A 7 -16.50 -2.79 0.01
N LEU A 8 -16.54 -1.66 -0.64
CA LEU A 8 -16.99 -0.38 -0.08
C LEU A 8 -18.29 0.00 -0.79
N ARG A 9 -19.32 0.37 -0.03
CA ARG A 9 -20.61 0.79 -0.56
C ARG A 9 -21.09 2.06 0.10
N ASP A 10 -21.54 2.98 -0.73
CA ASP A 10 -22.15 4.24 -0.29
C ASP A 10 -21.27 4.99 0.75
N ILE A 11 -19.95 4.99 0.52
CA ILE A 11 -18.99 5.61 1.43
C ILE A 11 -19.09 7.12 1.31
N ASN A 12 -19.37 7.74 2.44
CA ASN A 12 -19.45 9.20 2.57
C ASN A 12 -18.44 9.67 3.62
N LEU A 13 -17.72 10.73 3.32
CA LEU A 13 -16.78 11.36 4.25
C LEU A 13 -16.73 12.86 4.02
N THR A 14 -16.81 13.61 5.11
CA THR A 14 -16.79 15.07 5.12
C THR A 14 -15.63 15.58 5.96
N PHE A 15 -14.89 16.56 5.46
CA PHE A 15 -13.91 17.32 6.25
C PHE A 15 -14.41 18.75 6.47
N GLY A 16 -14.78 19.04 7.71
CA GLY A 16 -15.38 20.34 8.06
C GLY A 16 -16.71 20.55 7.33
N SER A 17 -16.78 21.57 6.45
CA SER A 17 -17.97 21.86 5.65
C SER A 17 -17.95 21.27 4.23
N ASN A 18 -16.84 20.63 3.84
CA ASN A 18 -16.67 20.13 2.49
C ASN A 18 -16.80 18.61 2.47
N SER A 19 -17.74 18.12 1.66
CA SER A 19 -17.82 16.69 1.35
C SER A 19 -16.63 16.29 0.47
N LEU A 20 -15.90 15.25 0.90
CA LEU A 20 -14.76 14.71 0.17
C LEU A 20 -15.14 13.46 -0.62
N LEU A 21 -15.99 12.62 -0.05
CA LEU A 21 -16.52 11.42 -0.70
C LEU A 21 -18.05 11.45 -0.56
N GLU A 22 -18.74 11.19 -1.66
CA GLU A 22 -20.19 11.17 -1.74
C GLU A 22 -20.63 9.88 -2.45
N GLY A 23 -21.08 8.88 -1.67
CA GLY A 23 -21.57 7.61 -2.20
C GLY A 23 -20.50 6.82 -2.95
N ALA A 24 -19.24 6.88 -2.51
CA ALA A 24 -18.17 6.19 -3.20
C ALA A 24 -18.30 4.67 -3.08
N GLU A 25 -18.07 3.96 -4.19
CA GLU A 25 -18.12 2.51 -4.26
C GLU A 25 -16.78 1.95 -4.76
N LEU A 26 -16.36 0.82 -4.17
CA LEU A 26 -15.18 0.08 -4.61
C LEU A 26 -15.43 -1.42 -4.39
N TYR A 27 -15.16 -2.21 -5.40
CA TYR A 27 -15.23 -3.68 -5.35
C TYR A 27 -13.88 -4.23 -5.81
N VAL A 28 -13.26 -5.05 -4.98
CA VAL A 28 -11.95 -5.66 -5.28
C VAL A 28 -12.09 -7.17 -5.14
N SER A 29 -11.84 -7.88 -6.22
CA SER A 29 -11.79 -9.34 -6.27
C SER A 29 -10.35 -9.81 -6.38
N GLN A 30 -10.12 -11.10 -6.21
CA GLN A 30 -8.79 -11.68 -6.32
C GLN A 30 -8.16 -11.37 -7.70
N ARG A 31 -6.91 -10.88 -7.68
CA ARG A 31 -6.13 -10.50 -8.87
C ARG A 31 -6.70 -9.33 -9.68
N ASP A 32 -7.66 -8.59 -9.16
CA ASP A 32 -8.10 -7.37 -9.84
C ASP A 32 -6.96 -6.36 -9.94
N ARG A 33 -7.02 -5.55 -11.00
CA ARG A 33 -6.14 -4.41 -11.24
C ARG A 33 -7.00 -3.16 -11.35
N VAL A 34 -7.16 -2.44 -10.25
CA VAL A 34 -8.03 -1.26 -10.16
C VAL A 34 -7.19 0.01 -10.13
N CYS A 35 -7.48 0.93 -11.02
CA CYS A 35 -6.81 2.23 -11.05
C CYS A 35 -7.80 3.33 -10.64
N LEU A 36 -7.47 4.05 -9.56
CA LEU A 36 -8.23 5.23 -9.13
C LEU A 36 -7.75 6.46 -9.89
N VAL A 37 -8.62 7.00 -10.73
CA VAL A 37 -8.32 8.18 -11.55
C VAL A 37 -9.13 9.38 -11.04
N GLY A 38 -8.48 10.52 -10.90
CA GLY A 38 -9.14 11.75 -10.44
C GLY A 38 -8.14 12.88 -10.19
N ARG A 39 -8.67 14.10 -10.04
CA ARG A 39 -7.86 15.30 -9.75
C ARG A 39 -7.18 15.18 -8.38
N ASN A 40 -6.09 15.93 -8.17
CA ASN A 40 -5.50 16.05 -6.84
C ASN A 40 -6.53 16.63 -5.85
N GLY A 41 -6.61 16.06 -4.64
CA GLY A 41 -7.59 16.43 -3.64
C GLY A 41 -9.00 15.82 -3.85
N SER A 42 -9.20 14.93 -4.81
CA SER A 42 -10.51 14.28 -5.05
C SER A 42 -10.84 13.12 -4.10
N GLY A 43 -10.02 12.89 -3.06
CA GLY A 43 -10.27 11.85 -2.07
C GLY A 43 -9.70 10.47 -2.39
N LYS A 44 -8.87 10.31 -3.44
CA LYS A 44 -8.26 9.01 -3.79
C LYS A 44 -7.49 8.38 -2.63
N SER A 45 -6.53 9.10 -2.06
CA SER A 45 -5.74 8.63 -0.92
C SER A 45 -6.61 8.34 0.31
N THR A 46 -7.67 9.13 0.49
CA THR A 46 -8.62 8.93 1.58
C THR A 46 -9.44 7.67 1.38
N LEU A 47 -9.91 7.40 0.16
CA LEU A 47 -10.61 6.16 -0.17
C LEU A 47 -9.71 4.93 0.05
N LEU A 48 -8.43 5.01 -0.35
CA LEU A 48 -7.45 3.95 -0.08
C LEU A 48 -7.23 3.75 1.43
N LYS A 49 -7.16 4.83 2.22
CA LYS A 49 -7.05 4.75 3.68
C LYS A 49 -8.29 4.13 4.33
N ILE A 50 -9.49 4.43 3.82
CA ILE A 50 -10.73 3.78 4.27
C ILE A 50 -10.70 2.28 3.91
N ALA A 51 -10.28 1.94 2.70
CA ALA A 51 -10.10 0.56 2.27
C ALA A 51 -9.12 -0.19 3.19
N ALA A 52 -8.00 0.44 3.55
CA ALA A 52 -6.99 -0.09 4.49
C ALA A 52 -7.48 -0.16 5.95
N GLY A 53 -8.57 0.54 6.32
CA GLY A 53 -9.05 0.63 7.70
C GLY A 53 -8.30 1.65 8.56
N LEU A 54 -7.56 2.57 7.94
CA LEU A 54 -6.81 3.63 8.61
C LEU A 54 -7.66 4.88 8.88
N VAL A 55 -8.77 5.01 8.16
CA VAL A 55 -9.74 6.10 8.31
C VAL A 55 -11.14 5.49 8.33
N GLU A 56 -11.99 5.94 9.25
CA GLU A 56 -13.40 5.59 9.28
C GLU A 56 -14.21 6.56 8.40
N ALA A 57 -15.17 6.04 7.64
CA ALA A 57 -16.11 6.85 6.90
C ALA A 57 -17.22 7.38 7.82
N ASP A 58 -17.83 8.52 7.47
CA ASP A 58 -18.97 9.06 8.22
C ASP A 58 -20.20 8.15 8.07
N SER A 59 -20.36 7.54 6.90
CA SER A 59 -21.41 6.56 6.61
C SER A 59 -21.01 5.66 5.44
N GLY A 60 -21.76 4.59 5.25
CA GLY A 60 -21.52 3.57 4.24
C GLY A 60 -21.15 2.22 4.86
N GLU A 61 -20.92 1.25 4.03
CA GLU A 61 -20.59 -0.11 4.45
C GLU A 61 -19.21 -0.52 3.90
N LYS A 62 -18.37 -1.04 4.79
CA LYS A 62 -17.13 -1.71 4.41
C LYS A 62 -17.22 -3.19 4.76
N PHE A 63 -17.03 -4.04 3.79
CA PHE A 63 -16.86 -5.47 3.98
C PHE A 63 -15.46 -5.90 3.55
N LEU A 64 -14.77 -6.62 4.40
CA LEU A 64 -13.52 -7.31 4.11
C LEU A 64 -13.74 -8.79 4.37
N GLN A 65 -13.43 -9.63 3.39
CA GLN A 65 -13.52 -11.08 3.55
C GLN A 65 -12.61 -11.53 4.70
N PRO A 66 -13.10 -12.33 5.66
CA PRO A 66 -12.28 -12.82 6.77
C PRO A 66 -11.02 -13.55 6.30
N GLY A 67 -9.89 -13.22 6.91
CA GLY A 67 -8.58 -13.77 6.57
C GLY A 67 -7.87 -13.09 5.39
N THR A 68 -8.48 -12.07 4.77
CA THR A 68 -7.84 -11.28 3.72
C THR A 68 -6.85 -10.30 4.32
N THR A 69 -5.62 -10.33 3.83
CA THR A 69 -4.57 -9.39 4.21
C THR A 69 -4.55 -8.18 3.29
N ILE A 70 -4.41 -6.99 3.89
CA ILE A 70 -4.29 -5.71 3.15
C ILE A 70 -3.00 -5.01 3.59
N ARG A 71 -2.27 -4.46 2.62
CA ARG A 71 -1.17 -3.53 2.88
C ARG A 71 -1.40 -2.24 2.10
N TYR A 72 -1.06 -1.13 2.73
CA TYR A 72 -1.19 0.21 2.17
C TYR A 72 0.16 0.90 2.13
N LEU A 73 0.56 1.34 0.95
CA LEU A 73 1.76 2.15 0.74
C LEU A 73 1.38 3.63 0.87
N PRO A 74 1.77 4.33 1.95
CA PRO A 74 1.49 5.75 2.11
C PRO A 74 2.36 6.59 1.18
N GLN A 75 1.93 7.84 0.92
CA GLN A 75 2.77 8.81 0.19
C GLN A 75 4.06 9.11 0.95
N GLU A 76 3.97 9.29 2.26
CA GLU A 76 5.12 9.54 3.15
C GLU A 76 5.22 8.42 4.19
N PRO A 77 6.26 7.57 4.10
CA PRO A 77 6.50 6.54 5.09
C PRO A 77 7.05 7.14 6.39
N ASN A 78 6.74 6.52 7.53
CA ASN A 78 7.27 6.90 8.83
C ASN A 78 8.29 5.87 9.31
N PHE A 79 9.51 6.32 9.54
CA PHE A 79 10.63 5.48 9.97
C PHE A 79 11.05 5.70 11.43
N SER A 80 10.37 6.56 12.19
CA SER A 80 10.81 7.06 13.49
C SER A 80 11.08 5.99 14.54
N ASP A 81 10.49 4.81 14.40
CA ASP A 81 10.57 3.72 15.36
C ASP A 81 11.55 2.61 14.94
N PHE A 82 12.34 2.83 13.88
CA PHE A 82 13.21 1.81 13.30
C PHE A 82 14.66 2.27 13.26
N GLU A 83 15.59 1.35 13.58
CA GLU A 83 17.02 1.62 13.56
C GLU A 83 17.62 1.37 12.18
N THR A 84 17.07 0.43 11.41
CA THR A 84 17.56 0.07 10.07
C THR A 84 16.42 -0.04 9.06
N THR A 85 16.77 0.01 7.77
CA THR A 85 15.81 -0.23 6.68
C THR A 85 15.28 -1.66 6.71
N LEU A 86 16.07 -2.63 7.18
CA LEU A 86 15.63 -4.01 7.34
C LEU A 86 14.58 -4.14 8.45
N ASP A 87 14.79 -3.51 9.60
CA ASP A 87 13.80 -3.50 10.69
C ASP A 87 12.47 -2.95 10.21
N TYR A 88 12.51 -1.85 9.47
CA TYR A 88 11.32 -1.24 8.89
C TYR A 88 10.63 -2.20 7.88
N ALA A 89 11.39 -2.78 6.97
CA ALA A 89 10.86 -3.69 5.96
C ALA A 89 10.21 -4.92 6.60
N GLN A 90 10.86 -5.53 7.58
CA GLN A 90 10.35 -6.72 8.29
C GLN A 90 9.14 -6.42 9.18
N ALA A 91 8.99 -5.20 9.66
CA ALA A 91 7.80 -4.81 10.42
C ALA A 91 6.49 -4.89 9.60
N GLY A 92 6.58 -4.96 8.28
CA GLY A 92 5.44 -5.26 7.41
C GLY A 92 5.00 -6.72 7.43
N CYS A 93 5.89 -7.63 7.84
CA CYS A 93 5.67 -9.08 7.84
C CYS A 93 4.98 -9.54 9.13
N GLU A 94 4.23 -10.64 9.04
CA GLU A 94 3.57 -11.31 10.16
C GLU A 94 4.24 -12.64 10.51
N ALA A 95 3.84 -13.23 11.62
CA ALA A 95 4.34 -14.54 12.03
C ALA A 95 3.86 -15.60 11.01
N GLY A 96 4.79 -16.13 10.23
CA GLY A 96 4.52 -17.11 9.16
C GLY A 96 4.97 -16.64 7.79
N ASP A 97 5.25 -15.36 7.61
CA ASP A 97 5.85 -14.84 6.37
C ASP A 97 7.33 -15.26 6.27
N ASP A 98 7.83 -15.32 5.03
CA ASP A 98 9.25 -15.65 4.79
C ASP A 98 10.16 -14.48 5.28
N PRO A 99 10.98 -14.69 6.30
CA PRO A 99 11.84 -13.63 6.84
C PRO A 99 12.92 -13.18 5.85
N TYR A 100 13.22 -13.98 4.82
CA TYR A 100 14.22 -13.66 3.79
C TYR A 100 13.64 -12.81 2.66
N GLN A 101 12.32 -12.76 2.51
CA GLN A 101 11.69 -12.00 1.42
C GLN A 101 11.99 -10.50 1.50
N ALA A 102 11.96 -9.93 2.71
CA ALA A 102 12.32 -8.52 2.91
C ALA A 102 13.77 -8.23 2.50
N ILE A 103 14.71 -9.10 2.91
CA ILE A 103 16.14 -8.98 2.56
C ILE A 103 16.31 -9.04 1.03
N TYR A 104 15.72 -10.05 0.40
CA TYR A 104 15.78 -10.22 -1.04
C TYR A 104 15.25 -9.00 -1.80
N LEU A 105 14.10 -8.46 -1.39
CA LEU A 105 13.50 -7.30 -2.06
C LEU A 105 14.31 -6.01 -1.83
N LEU A 106 14.90 -5.82 -0.63
CA LEU A 106 15.81 -4.70 -0.37
C LEU A 106 17.01 -4.75 -1.33
N GLU A 107 17.66 -5.90 -1.46
CA GLU A 107 18.79 -6.11 -2.38
C GLU A 107 18.40 -5.84 -3.84
N GLN A 108 17.21 -6.31 -4.28
CA GLN A 108 16.71 -6.07 -5.64
C GLN A 108 16.49 -4.56 -5.91
N LEU A 109 16.15 -3.80 -4.88
CA LEU A 109 15.95 -2.35 -4.95
C LEU A 109 17.21 -1.54 -4.58
N GLY A 110 18.37 -2.19 -4.44
CA GLY A 110 19.67 -1.56 -4.21
C GLY A 110 19.86 -1.03 -2.79
N LEU A 111 19.18 -1.63 -1.80
CA LEU A 111 19.36 -1.35 -0.38
C LEU A 111 20.03 -2.55 0.31
N THR A 112 20.86 -2.27 1.31
CA THR A 112 21.58 -3.32 2.06
C THR A 112 20.76 -3.84 3.26
N GLY A 113 19.80 -3.05 3.73
CA GLY A 113 19.07 -3.29 4.95
C GLY A 113 19.70 -2.69 6.19
N GLU A 114 20.96 -2.22 6.11
CA GLU A 114 21.71 -1.64 7.24
C GLU A 114 21.65 -0.11 7.29
N GLU A 115 21.00 0.51 6.30
CA GLU A 115 20.91 1.97 6.24
C GLU A 115 20.12 2.53 7.42
N ASP A 116 20.61 3.64 7.98
CA ASP A 116 19.88 4.44 8.96
C ASP A 116 18.70 5.16 8.26
N PRO A 117 17.45 4.86 8.64
CA PRO A 117 16.30 5.44 7.98
C PRO A 117 16.23 6.97 8.02
N SER A 118 16.88 7.59 9.01
CA SER A 118 16.93 9.06 9.13
C SER A 118 17.84 9.72 8.09
N GLN A 119 18.70 8.96 7.41
CA GLN A 119 19.66 9.44 6.42
C GLN A 119 19.26 9.12 4.98
N LEU A 120 18.14 8.45 4.79
CA LEU A 120 17.69 8.03 3.45
C LEU A 120 17.34 9.22 2.57
N SER A 121 17.75 9.15 1.31
CA SER A 121 17.18 9.99 0.26
C SER A 121 15.70 9.64 0.04
N GLY A 122 14.94 10.55 -0.59
CA GLY A 122 13.53 10.31 -0.90
C GLY A 122 13.30 9.02 -1.73
N GLY A 123 14.23 8.71 -2.65
CA GLY A 123 14.19 7.50 -3.46
C GLY A 123 14.46 6.23 -2.63
N GLU A 124 15.45 6.25 -1.75
CA GLU A 124 15.75 5.13 -0.84
C GLU A 124 14.61 4.89 0.14
N ALA A 125 14.07 5.96 0.74
CA ALA A 125 12.91 5.90 1.61
C ALA A 125 11.69 5.26 0.90
N ARG A 126 11.46 5.65 -0.37
CA ARG A 126 10.37 5.08 -1.15
C ARG A 126 10.58 3.59 -1.47
N ARG A 127 11.81 3.21 -1.81
CA ARG A 127 12.18 1.80 -2.06
C ARG A 127 12.01 0.94 -0.80
N ALA A 128 12.46 1.42 0.36
CA ALA A 128 12.24 0.73 1.64
C ALA A 128 10.75 0.58 1.97
N ALA A 129 9.95 1.64 1.72
CA ALA A 129 8.50 1.59 1.93
C ALA A 129 7.78 0.60 1.00
N LEU A 130 8.26 0.45 -0.23
CA LEU A 130 7.76 -0.60 -1.15
C LEU A 130 8.05 -1.99 -0.58
N VAL A 131 9.26 -2.25 -0.09
CA VAL A 131 9.59 -3.55 0.49
C VAL A 131 8.69 -3.88 1.68
N HIS A 132 8.44 -2.93 2.57
CA HIS A 132 7.55 -3.10 3.73
C HIS A 132 6.15 -3.63 3.35
N VAL A 133 5.60 -3.20 2.21
CA VAL A 133 4.26 -3.61 1.79
C VAL A 133 4.25 -4.80 0.84
N LEU A 134 5.37 -5.06 0.15
CA LEU A 134 5.50 -6.15 -0.82
C LEU A 134 5.98 -7.45 -0.19
N ALA A 135 6.86 -7.38 0.83
CA ALA A 135 7.47 -8.56 1.44
C ALA A 135 6.44 -9.55 2.03
N PRO A 136 5.34 -9.11 2.66
CA PRO A 136 4.33 -10.04 3.19
C PRO A 136 3.41 -10.65 2.13
N GLU A 137 3.57 -10.33 0.84
CA GLU A 137 2.73 -10.83 -0.27
C GLU A 137 1.21 -10.76 0.02
N PRO A 138 0.65 -9.58 0.31
CA PRO A 138 -0.74 -9.46 0.76
C PRO A 138 -1.74 -9.84 -0.33
N ASP A 139 -2.99 -10.19 0.07
CA ASP A 139 -4.08 -10.44 -0.86
C ASP A 139 -4.51 -9.17 -1.60
N ILE A 140 -4.45 -8.02 -0.92
CA ILE A 140 -4.77 -6.69 -1.47
C ILE A 140 -3.62 -5.74 -1.17
N LEU A 141 -3.09 -5.12 -2.21
CA LEU A 141 -2.05 -4.10 -2.12
C LEU A 141 -2.59 -2.76 -2.60
N LEU A 142 -2.66 -1.80 -1.71
CA LEU A 142 -3.12 -0.44 -1.97
C LEU A 142 -1.93 0.49 -2.13
N LEU A 143 -1.74 1.02 -3.33
CA LEU A 143 -0.59 1.85 -3.70
C LEU A 143 -1.02 3.30 -3.93
N ASP A 144 -0.55 4.21 -3.08
CA ASP A 144 -0.80 5.64 -3.20
C ASP A 144 0.42 6.32 -3.82
N GLU A 145 0.30 6.70 -5.10
CA GLU A 145 1.37 7.30 -5.91
C GLU A 145 2.71 6.54 -5.81
N PRO A 146 2.75 5.23 -6.13
CA PRO A 146 3.89 4.37 -5.81
C PRO A 146 5.19 4.77 -6.53
N THR A 147 5.11 5.44 -7.66
CA THR A 147 6.26 5.81 -8.49
C THR A 147 6.91 7.13 -8.11
N ASN A 148 6.32 7.89 -7.18
CA ASN A 148 6.90 9.14 -6.72
C ASN A 148 8.28 8.89 -6.08
N HIS A 149 9.26 9.72 -6.45
CA HIS A 149 10.65 9.64 -6.00
C HIS A 149 11.43 8.39 -6.45
N LEU A 150 10.86 7.55 -7.31
CA LEU A 150 11.59 6.44 -7.91
C LEU A 150 12.29 6.86 -9.19
N ASP A 151 13.47 6.31 -9.43
CA ASP A 151 14.14 6.35 -10.71
C ASP A 151 13.50 5.35 -11.71
N ILE A 152 13.91 5.44 -12.97
CA ILE A 152 13.33 4.62 -14.05
C ILE A 152 13.55 3.14 -13.78
N GLU A 153 14.72 2.74 -13.29
CA GLU A 153 15.07 1.34 -13.01
C GLU A 153 14.17 0.75 -11.94
N ALA A 154 13.93 1.51 -10.85
CA ALA A 154 13.02 1.11 -9.78
C ALA A 154 11.55 1.04 -10.24
N ILE A 155 11.13 1.94 -11.14
CA ILE A 155 9.77 1.89 -11.73
C ILE A 155 9.62 0.63 -12.59
N GLU A 156 10.56 0.34 -13.49
CA GLU A 156 10.53 -0.85 -14.35
C GLU A 156 10.54 -2.13 -13.51
N TRP A 157 11.35 -2.17 -12.45
CA TRP A 157 11.37 -3.28 -11.51
C TRP A 157 10.00 -3.45 -10.83
N LEU A 158 9.40 -2.36 -10.32
CA LEU A 158 8.10 -2.39 -9.65
C LEU A 158 7.01 -2.88 -10.60
N GLU A 159 6.96 -2.37 -11.82
CA GLU A 159 6.00 -2.81 -12.83
C GLU A 159 6.13 -4.32 -13.12
N GLY A 160 7.35 -4.82 -13.30
CA GLY A 160 7.61 -6.24 -13.51
C GLY A 160 7.19 -7.09 -12.31
N HIS A 161 7.46 -6.62 -11.09
CA HIS A 161 7.07 -7.28 -9.85
C HIS A 161 5.54 -7.36 -9.72
N LEU A 162 4.85 -6.24 -9.93
CA LEU A 162 3.39 -6.16 -9.84
C LEU A 162 2.68 -7.00 -10.90
N GLN A 163 3.22 -7.10 -12.13
CA GLN A 163 2.66 -7.95 -13.19
C GLN A 163 2.64 -9.43 -12.80
N ASN A 164 3.65 -9.88 -12.05
CA ASN A 164 3.78 -11.27 -11.61
C ASN A 164 3.09 -11.53 -10.25
N SER A 165 2.70 -10.49 -9.53
CA SER A 165 2.05 -10.61 -8.23
C SER A 165 0.64 -11.20 -8.34
N THR A 166 0.27 -12.01 -7.35
CA THR A 166 -1.08 -12.57 -7.19
C THR A 166 -2.01 -11.65 -6.39
N SER A 167 -1.48 -10.62 -5.75
CA SER A 167 -2.26 -9.61 -5.03
C SER A 167 -3.24 -8.90 -5.95
N ALA A 168 -4.40 -8.51 -5.45
CA ALA A 168 -5.22 -7.49 -6.08
C ALA A 168 -4.58 -6.09 -5.86
N LEU A 169 -4.64 -5.22 -6.86
CA LEU A 169 -4.01 -3.89 -6.86
C LEU A 169 -5.07 -2.81 -7.04
#